data_34cec41ac37fdbfbfef17e66b101b9de
#
_entry.id   34cec41ac37fdbfbfef17e66b101b9de
#
_cell.length_a   1.000
_cell.length_b   1.000
_cell.length_c   1.000
_cell.angle_alpha   90.00
_cell.angle_beta   90.00
_cell.angle_gamma   90.00
#
_symmetry.space_group_name_H-M   'P 1'
#
loop_
_entity.id
_entity.type
_entity.pdbx_description
1 polymer ?
#
loop_
_entity_poly.entity_id
_entity_poly.type
_entity_poly.pdbx_seq_one_letter_code
_entity_poly.pdbx_strand_id
1 'polypeptide(L)'
;MYGKRVNKCVLKIAYVVVLLLAMTACKNDPQPVHKLSDDRKVDSVLMAKLQFNQRMVDAADKQCVDYVTAQTETYAQDDLGFWYRKTLKTDAATLQTGEIVDAHVQVSELNGNQLVDLKQSLQVGDGNLPISITRILKMMARGEQMQLVCPWYTAFGVEGTNAVKPYTNVKITISIDE
;
A
#
# COMPACT_ATOMS: atom_id res chain seq x y z
N MET A 1 -39.87 -41.22 -65.87
CA MET A 1 -39.53 -40.02 -65.16
C MET A 1 -40.44 -39.90 -63.94
N TYR A 2 -39.94 -40.32 -62.78
CA TYR A 2 -40.64 -40.17 -61.48
C TYR A 2 -39.95 -39.10 -60.64
N GLY A 3 -40.49 -37.92 -60.63
CA GLY A 3 -40.04 -36.85 -59.74
C GLY A 3 -40.68 -37.02 -58.35
N LYS A 4 -39.88 -37.47 -57.37
CA LYS A 4 -40.33 -37.54 -55.99
C LYS A 4 -40.48 -36.11 -55.45
N ARG A 5 -41.71 -35.64 -55.23
CA ARG A 5 -41.97 -34.47 -54.42
C ARG A 5 -41.58 -34.79 -52.96
N VAL A 6 -40.42 -34.37 -52.55
CA VAL A 6 -40.08 -34.43 -51.14
C VAL A 6 -40.97 -33.46 -50.38
N ASN A 7 -41.76 -34.00 -49.47
CA ASN A 7 -42.80 -33.27 -48.71
C ASN A 7 -42.08 -32.21 -47.83
N LYS A 8 -42.42 -30.96 -48.02
CA LYS A 8 -41.81 -29.82 -47.23
C LYS A 8 -41.87 -30.03 -45.72
N CYS A 9 -42.86 -30.84 -45.25
CA CYS A 9 -42.94 -31.27 -43.85
C CYS A 9 -41.77 -32.18 -43.42
N VAL A 10 -41.37 -33.14 -44.25
CA VAL A 10 -40.27 -34.05 -43.93
C VAL A 10 -38.94 -33.29 -43.85
N LEU A 11 -38.73 -32.30 -44.73
CA LEU A 11 -37.53 -31.47 -44.71
C LEU A 11 -37.45 -30.59 -43.48
N LYS A 12 -38.60 -30.05 -42.99
CA LYS A 12 -38.65 -29.29 -41.75
C LYS A 12 -38.38 -30.12 -40.50
N ILE A 13 -38.93 -31.36 -40.49
CA ILE A 13 -38.70 -32.29 -39.37
C ILE A 13 -37.20 -32.70 -39.33
N ALA A 14 -36.60 -33.02 -40.49
CA ALA A 14 -35.16 -33.32 -40.56
C ALA A 14 -34.31 -32.16 -40.06
N TYR A 15 -34.65 -30.91 -40.36
CA TYR A 15 -33.91 -29.72 -39.92
C TYR A 15 -34.01 -29.52 -38.40
N VAL A 16 -35.17 -29.76 -37.81
CA VAL A 16 -35.40 -29.68 -36.36
C VAL A 16 -34.62 -30.77 -35.61
N VAL A 17 -34.58 -31.98 -36.16
CA VAL A 17 -33.80 -33.10 -35.56
C VAL A 17 -32.31 -32.84 -35.61
N VAL A 18 -31.76 -32.28 -36.71
CA VAL A 18 -30.35 -31.88 -36.81
C VAL A 18 -30.03 -30.77 -35.86
N LEU A 19 -30.95 -29.78 -35.64
CA LEU A 19 -30.72 -28.70 -34.69
C LEU A 19 -30.73 -29.17 -33.21
N LEU A 20 -31.59 -30.15 -32.90
CA LEU A 20 -31.64 -30.78 -31.57
C LEU A 20 -30.37 -31.63 -31.27
N LEU A 21 -29.79 -32.29 -32.27
CA LEU A 21 -28.57 -33.03 -32.11
C LEU A 21 -27.32 -32.15 -31.96
N ALA A 22 -27.36 -30.90 -32.45
CA ALA A 22 -26.28 -29.94 -32.27
C ALA A 22 -26.18 -29.37 -30.83
N MET A 23 -27.27 -29.45 -30.07
CA MET A 23 -27.30 -28.94 -28.67
C MET A 23 -26.70 -29.90 -27.65
N THR A 24 -26.42 -31.17 -28.03
CA THR A 24 -25.85 -32.16 -27.10
C THR A 24 -24.33 -32.27 -27.17
N ALA A 25 -23.67 -31.47 -27.98
CA ALA A 25 -22.21 -31.51 -28.17
C ALA A 25 -21.42 -30.61 -27.22
N CYS A 26 -22.06 -29.93 -26.27
CA CYS A 26 -21.33 -29.34 -25.14
C CYS A 26 -21.10 -30.42 -24.08
N LYS A 27 -20.16 -31.31 -24.32
CA LYS A 27 -19.46 -31.97 -23.23
C LYS A 27 -18.63 -30.89 -22.54
N ASN A 28 -19.10 -30.41 -21.38
CA ASN A 28 -18.21 -29.86 -20.40
C ASN A 28 -17.25 -30.98 -20.00
N ASP A 29 -16.12 -31.06 -20.68
CA ASP A 29 -14.98 -31.78 -20.11
C ASP A 29 -14.68 -31.02 -18.79
N PRO A 30 -14.78 -31.70 -17.63
CA PRO A 30 -14.32 -31.08 -16.40
C PRO A 30 -12.85 -30.79 -16.63
N GLN A 31 -12.49 -29.52 -16.70
CA GLN A 31 -11.09 -29.09 -16.70
C GLN A 31 -10.40 -29.92 -15.62
N PRO A 32 -9.27 -30.58 -15.92
CA PRO A 32 -8.54 -31.26 -14.89
C PRO A 32 -8.26 -30.24 -13.82
N VAL A 33 -8.95 -30.39 -12.69
CA VAL A 33 -8.60 -29.63 -11.49
C VAL A 33 -7.14 -29.99 -11.32
N HIS A 34 -6.25 -29.02 -11.59
CA HIS A 34 -4.87 -29.16 -11.18
C HIS A 34 -4.95 -29.48 -9.69
N LYS A 35 -4.83 -30.75 -9.36
CA LYS A 35 -4.55 -31.13 -7.99
C LYS A 35 -3.27 -30.37 -7.66
N LEU A 36 -3.41 -29.26 -6.95
CA LEU A 36 -2.29 -28.65 -6.27
C LEU A 36 -1.75 -29.73 -5.34
N SER A 37 -0.90 -30.59 -5.88
CA SER A 37 -0.26 -31.67 -5.14
C SER A 37 0.75 -31.13 -4.11
N ASP A 38 0.76 -29.80 -3.91
CA ASP A 38 1.68 -29.14 -3.01
C ASP A 38 1.01 -28.06 -2.12
N ASP A 39 -0.32 -28.11 -1.94
CA ASP A 39 -1.05 -27.15 -1.09
C ASP A 39 -0.39 -26.99 0.28
N ARG A 40 0.05 -28.08 0.89
CA ARG A 40 0.74 -28.04 2.19
C ARG A 40 2.07 -27.31 2.18
N LYS A 41 2.84 -27.38 1.09
CA LYS A 41 4.13 -26.64 0.98
C LYS A 41 3.90 -25.17 0.66
N VAL A 42 2.93 -24.88 -0.21
CA VAL A 42 2.53 -23.48 -0.50
C VAL A 42 2.03 -22.83 0.77
N ASP A 43 1.16 -23.49 1.54
CA ASP A 43 0.65 -22.99 2.81
C ASP A 43 1.77 -22.76 3.83
N SER A 44 2.72 -23.70 3.94
CA SER A 44 3.84 -23.56 4.88
C SER A 44 4.77 -22.40 4.52
N VAL A 45 5.06 -22.20 3.24
CA VAL A 45 5.88 -21.06 2.76
C VAL A 45 5.16 -19.75 2.95
N LEU A 46 3.85 -19.70 2.66
CA LEU A 46 3.03 -18.51 2.88
C LEU A 46 2.98 -18.14 4.35
N MET A 47 2.73 -19.13 5.22
CA MET A 47 2.71 -18.93 6.67
C MET A 47 4.06 -18.46 7.22
N ALA A 48 5.17 -19.02 6.71
CA ALA A 48 6.51 -18.57 7.09
C ALA A 48 6.78 -17.11 6.69
N LYS A 49 6.32 -16.70 5.49
CA LYS A 49 6.42 -15.30 5.05
C LYS A 49 5.56 -14.36 5.89
N LEU A 50 4.33 -14.76 6.21
CA LEU A 50 3.46 -13.96 7.07
C LEU A 50 4.05 -13.78 8.46
N GLN A 51 4.56 -14.86 9.07
CA GLN A 51 5.23 -14.80 10.37
C GLN A 51 6.51 -13.95 10.34
N PHE A 52 7.28 -14.03 9.25
CA PHE A 52 8.46 -13.18 9.07
C PHE A 52 8.06 -11.70 9.01
N ASN A 53 7.09 -11.35 8.16
CA ASN A 53 6.61 -9.98 8.03
C ASN A 53 6.06 -9.45 9.36
N GLN A 54 5.29 -10.27 10.09
CA GLN A 54 4.76 -9.87 11.40
C GLN A 54 5.88 -9.54 12.38
N ARG A 55 6.91 -10.41 12.48
CA ARG A 55 8.07 -10.15 13.34
C ARG A 55 8.82 -8.87 12.97
N MET A 56 8.93 -8.57 11.66
CA MET A 56 9.57 -7.34 11.20
C MET A 56 8.78 -6.10 11.61
N VAL A 57 7.45 -6.16 11.51
CA VAL A 57 6.56 -5.08 11.97
C VAL A 57 6.66 -4.92 13.50
N ASP A 58 6.48 -6.01 14.26
CA ASP A 58 6.56 -5.99 15.73
C ASP A 58 7.90 -5.44 16.23
N ALA A 59 8.99 -5.80 15.57
CA ALA A 59 10.33 -5.30 15.91
C ALA A 59 10.48 -3.79 15.61
N ALA A 60 9.90 -3.33 14.50
CA ALA A 60 9.90 -1.91 14.14
C ALA A 60 9.09 -1.08 15.14
N ASP A 61 7.88 -1.54 15.47
CA ASP A 61 7.01 -0.89 16.43
C ASP A 61 7.69 -0.79 17.80
N LYS A 62 8.27 -1.92 18.26
CA LYS A 62 9.00 -1.93 19.52
C LYS A 62 10.14 -0.91 19.54
N GLN A 63 10.95 -0.82 18.49
CA GLN A 63 12.04 0.16 18.41
C GLN A 63 11.54 1.59 18.46
N CYS A 64 10.42 1.90 17.75
CA CYS A 64 9.83 3.23 17.77
C CYS A 64 9.23 3.56 19.14
N VAL A 65 8.55 2.61 19.79
CA VAL A 65 8.02 2.77 21.17
C VAL A 65 9.16 3.03 22.15
N ASP A 66 10.21 2.20 22.11
CA ASP A 66 11.39 2.35 22.98
C ASP A 66 12.01 3.74 22.78
N TYR A 67 12.12 4.20 21.53
CA TYR A 67 12.66 5.52 21.20
C TYR A 67 11.79 6.66 21.79
N VAL A 68 10.48 6.67 21.52
CA VAL A 68 9.61 7.76 21.98
C VAL A 68 9.45 7.77 23.50
N THR A 69 9.48 6.60 24.14
CA THR A 69 9.41 6.49 25.59
C THR A 69 10.67 7.02 26.30
N ALA A 70 11.82 6.93 25.64
CA ALA A 70 13.08 7.47 26.14
C ALA A 70 13.20 8.99 25.98
N GLN A 71 12.26 9.66 25.24
CA GLN A 71 12.28 11.10 25.11
C GLN A 71 11.63 11.77 26.32
N THR A 72 12.08 13.00 26.61
CA THR A 72 11.44 13.86 27.64
C THR A 72 10.11 14.46 27.17
N GLU A 73 9.97 14.62 25.86
CA GLU A 73 8.79 15.20 25.25
C GLU A 73 7.78 14.13 24.86
N THR A 74 6.50 14.50 24.95
CA THR A 74 5.39 13.61 24.63
C THR A 74 5.13 13.60 23.12
N TYR A 75 5.00 12.39 22.57
CA TYR A 75 4.54 12.14 21.22
C TYR A 75 3.10 11.62 21.25
N ALA A 76 2.29 12.04 20.29
CA ALA A 76 1.00 11.44 19.99
C ALA A 76 1.20 10.30 18.97
N GLN A 77 0.39 9.25 19.07
CA GLN A 77 0.39 8.16 18.09
C GLN A 77 -0.72 8.40 17.07
N ASP A 78 -0.40 8.22 15.79
CA ASP A 78 -1.37 8.20 14.68
C ASP A 78 -1.90 6.76 14.47
N ASP A 79 -3.12 6.64 13.92
CA ASP A 79 -3.78 5.36 13.63
C ASP A 79 -2.99 4.49 12.63
N LEU A 80 -2.10 5.09 11.86
CA LEU A 80 -1.22 4.38 10.91
C LEU A 80 0.02 3.76 11.58
N GLY A 81 0.22 3.97 12.88
CA GLY A 81 1.28 3.35 13.66
C GLY A 81 2.58 4.16 13.74
N PHE A 82 2.61 5.42 13.36
CA PHE A 82 3.74 6.31 13.63
C PHE A 82 3.43 7.27 14.77
N TRP A 83 4.47 7.91 15.33
CA TRP A 83 4.35 8.90 16.40
C TRP A 83 4.74 10.28 15.87
N TYR A 84 4.11 11.32 16.40
CA TYR A 84 4.39 12.70 16.02
C TYR A 84 4.26 13.67 17.17
N ARG A 85 4.96 14.80 17.05
CA ARG A 85 4.79 15.96 17.93
C ARG A 85 5.01 17.25 17.15
N LYS A 86 4.28 18.29 17.52
CA LYS A 86 4.45 19.65 16.98
C LYS A 86 5.52 20.37 17.81
N THR A 87 6.63 20.73 17.19
CA THR A 87 7.76 21.41 17.85
C THR A 87 7.69 22.92 17.72
N LEU A 88 7.08 23.42 16.63
CA LEU A 88 6.75 24.83 16.44
C LEU A 88 5.30 24.93 15.98
N LYS A 89 4.54 25.84 16.62
CA LYS A 89 3.12 26.07 16.32
C LYS A 89 2.93 27.52 15.85
N THR A 90 1.98 27.70 14.94
CA THR A 90 1.52 29.01 14.47
C THR A 90 -0.01 29.07 14.56
N ASP A 91 -0.56 30.27 14.44
CA ASP A 91 -2.02 30.50 14.37
C ASP A 91 -2.51 30.52 12.91
N ALA A 92 -1.67 30.11 11.95
CA ALA A 92 -2.03 30.03 10.54
C ALA A 92 -3.04 28.91 10.26
N ALA A 93 -3.81 29.05 9.20
CA ALA A 93 -4.75 28.02 8.78
C ALA A 93 -4.03 26.74 8.34
N THR A 94 -4.65 25.60 8.63
CA THR A 94 -4.15 24.28 8.22
C THR A 94 -4.09 24.16 6.69
N LEU A 95 -3.02 23.58 6.19
CA LEU A 95 -2.78 23.37 4.77
C LEU A 95 -3.90 22.54 4.12
N GLN A 96 -4.26 22.91 2.89
CA GLN A 96 -5.32 22.24 2.14
C GLN A 96 -4.76 21.24 1.14
N THR A 97 -5.50 20.17 0.89
CA THR A 97 -5.12 19.17 -0.14
C THR A 97 -4.98 19.82 -1.51
N GLY A 98 -3.88 19.54 -2.19
CA GLY A 98 -3.51 20.14 -3.48
C GLY A 98 -2.62 21.40 -3.36
N GLU A 99 -2.50 21.98 -2.16
CA GLU A 99 -1.62 23.12 -1.93
C GLU A 99 -0.15 22.72 -2.07
N ILE A 100 0.66 23.60 -2.64
CA ILE A 100 2.12 23.43 -2.75
C ILE A 100 2.77 24.31 -1.71
N VAL A 101 3.67 23.74 -0.93
CA VAL A 101 4.40 24.41 0.14
C VAL A 101 5.88 24.11 0.05
N ASP A 102 6.70 25.08 0.38
CA ASP A 102 8.13 24.87 0.53
C ASP A 102 8.40 24.33 1.93
N ALA A 103 9.12 23.20 1.96
CA ALA A 103 9.38 22.47 3.19
C ALA A 103 10.86 22.12 3.32
N HIS A 104 11.36 22.19 4.51
CA HIS A 104 12.65 21.62 4.88
C HIS A 104 12.42 20.27 5.54
N VAL A 105 12.90 19.21 4.90
CA VAL A 105 12.73 17.83 5.34
C VAL A 105 14.07 17.26 5.76
N GLN A 106 14.15 16.85 7.01
CA GLN A 106 15.32 16.18 7.58
C GLN A 106 14.92 14.76 7.99
N VAL A 107 15.69 13.76 7.56
CA VAL A 107 15.49 12.36 7.94
C VAL A 107 16.75 11.83 8.60
N SER A 108 16.59 11.18 9.74
CA SER A 108 17.67 10.50 10.45
C SER A 108 17.24 9.11 10.90
N GLU A 109 18.17 8.21 11.08
CA GLU A 109 17.97 6.97 11.85
C GLU A 109 17.62 7.33 13.31
N LEU A 110 17.02 6.39 14.04
CA LEU A 110 16.70 6.61 15.47
C LEU A 110 17.93 6.79 16.35
N ASN A 111 19.10 6.34 15.91
CA ASN A 111 20.40 6.57 16.58
C ASN A 111 20.97 7.97 16.35
N GLY A 112 20.29 8.81 15.52
CA GLY A 112 20.69 10.17 15.20
C GLY A 112 21.55 10.33 13.93
N ASN A 113 21.91 9.25 13.25
CA ASN A 113 22.63 9.33 11.97
C ASN A 113 21.75 10.01 10.91
N GLN A 114 22.19 11.16 10.40
CA GLN A 114 21.45 11.93 9.40
C GLN A 114 21.56 11.30 8.01
N LEU A 115 20.43 11.07 7.37
CA LEU A 115 20.33 10.43 6.07
C LEU A 115 19.94 11.40 4.96
N VAL A 116 19.02 12.35 5.26
CA VAL A 116 18.51 13.34 4.31
C VAL A 116 18.42 14.69 5.00
N ASP A 117 18.77 15.74 4.28
CA ASP A 117 18.60 17.14 4.69
C ASP A 117 18.39 17.95 3.40
N LEU A 118 17.16 18.29 3.10
CA LEU A 118 16.86 18.98 1.84
C LEU A 118 15.65 19.91 1.97
N LYS A 119 15.70 20.99 1.20
CA LYS A 119 14.56 21.88 0.99
C LYS A 119 13.93 21.58 -0.36
N GLN A 120 12.62 21.40 -0.38
CA GLN A 120 11.85 21.09 -1.59
C GLN A 120 10.41 21.55 -1.46
N SER A 121 9.78 21.78 -2.60
CA SER A 121 8.33 22.00 -2.65
C SER A 121 7.59 20.67 -2.53
N LEU A 122 6.61 20.59 -1.66
CA LEU A 122 5.76 19.43 -1.44
C LEU A 122 4.31 19.78 -1.74
N GLN A 123 3.59 18.86 -2.41
CA GLN A 123 2.15 19.00 -2.58
C GLN A 123 1.42 18.25 -1.47
N VAL A 124 0.52 18.94 -0.78
CA VAL A 124 -0.32 18.36 0.28
C VAL A 124 -1.25 17.30 -0.31
N GLY A 125 -1.11 16.07 0.16
CA GLY A 125 -1.89 14.94 -0.33
C GLY A 125 -1.28 14.20 -1.52
N ASP A 126 -0.02 14.50 -1.91
CA ASP A 126 0.69 13.73 -2.92
C ASP A 126 0.86 12.27 -2.45
N GLY A 127 0.37 11.34 -3.27
CA GLY A 127 0.43 9.90 -3.01
C GLY A 127 1.82 9.28 -3.22
N ASN A 128 2.79 10.01 -3.78
CA ASN A 128 4.15 9.54 -3.96
C ASN A 128 5.03 9.78 -2.72
N LEU A 129 4.56 10.58 -1.76
CA LEU A 129 5.25 10.78 -0.49
C LEU A 129 5.00 9.60 0.46
N PRO A 130 5.91 9.31 1.41
CA PRO A 130 5.64 8.41 2.52
C PRO A 130 4.32 8.73 3.20
N ILE A 131 3.57 7.70 3.59
CA ILE A 131 2.22 7.88 4.13
C ILE A 131 2.21 8.74 5.39
N SER A 132 3.24 8.63 6.24
CA SER A 132 3.40 9.48 7.42
C SER A 132 3.55 10.95 7.04
N ILE A 133 4.35 11.29 6.02
CA ILE A 133 4.52 12.67 5.54
C ILE A 133 3.21 13.20 4.95
N THR A 134 2.57 12.41 4.08
CA THR A 134 1.28 12.77 3.48
C THR A 134 0.22 13.06 4.54
N ARG A 135 0.19 12.26 5.61
CA ARG A 135 -0.74 12.43 6.74
C ARG A 135 -0.45 13.70 7.53
N ILE A 136 0.82 13.93 7.88
CA ILE A 136 1.22 15.07 8.71
C ILE A 136 1.06 16.40 7.98
N LEU A 137 1.36 16.49 6.70
CA LEU A 137 1.16 17.73 5.93
C LEU A 137 -0.28 18.26 6.03
N LYS A 138 -1.28 17.38 6.10
CA LYS A 138 -2.69 17.73 6.27
C LYS A 138 -3.03 18.26 7.70
N MET A 139 -2.11 18.11 8.64
CA MET A 139 -2.26 18.55 10.03
C MET A 139 -1.40 19.78 10.35
N MET A 140 -0.58 20.21 9.39
CA MET A 140 0.34 21.35 9.53
C MET A 140 -0.26 22.63 8.97
N ALA A 141 0.30 23.74 9.42
CA ALA A 141 0.09 25.09 8.89
C ALA A 141 1.44 25.68 8.43
N ARG A 142 1.41 26.81 7.70
CA ARG A 142 2.63 27.54 7.34
C ARG A 142 3.38 28.01 8.58
N GLY A 143 4.71 27.98 8.52
CA GLY A 143 5.59 28.32 9.64
C GLY A 143 5.63 27.28 10.75
N GLU A 144 4.94 26.14 10.63
CA GLU A 144 4.97 25.08 11.64
C GLU A 144 6.11 24.09 11.42
N GLN A 145 6.50 23.44 12.52
CA GLN A 145 7.45 22.33 12.49
C GLN A 145 6.88 21.14 13.25
N MET A 146 7.03 19.95 12.65
CA MET A 146 6.67 18.67 13.26
C MET A 146 7.85 17.70 13.23
N GLN A 147 7.94 16.89 14.29
CA GLN A 147 8.79 15.72 14.37
C GLN A 147 7.96 14.46 14.35
N LEU A 148 8.39 13.48 13.55
CA LEU A 148 7.77 12.17 13.44
C LEU A 148 8.79 11.09 13.83
N VAL A 149 8.31 10.00 14.40
CA VAL A 149 9.05 8.76 14.59
C VAL A 149 8.28 7.67 13.86
N CYS A 150 8.85 7.18 12.79
CA CYS A 150 8.17 6.35 11.81
C CYS A 150 8.81 4.96 11.74
N PRO A 151 8.03 3.89 11.97
CA PRO A 151 8.45 2.57 11.55
C PRO A 151 8.58 2.54 10.02
N TRP A 152 9.45 1.70 9.52
CA TRP A 152 9.80 1.62 8.10
C TRP A 152 8.58 1.54 7.16
N TYR A 153 7.52 0.84 7.55
CA TYR A 153 6.32 0.62 6.75
C TYR A 153 5.43 1.86 6.59
N THR A 154 5.57 2.87 7.43
CA THR A 154 4.91 4.18 7.29
C THR A 154 5.83 5.24 6.66
N ALA A 155 7.11 4.92 6.49
CA ALA A 155 8.13 5.80 5.94
C ALA A 155 8.55 5.34 4.52
N PHE A 156 9.72 4.73 4.37
CA PHE A 156 10.32 4.42 3.07
C PHE A 156 10.18 2.96 2.64
N GLY A 157 9.50 2.14 3.43
CA GLY A 157 9.08 0.79 3.08
C GLY A 157 10.19 -0.24 2.97
N VAL A 158 9.85 -1.30 2.25
CA VAL A 158 10.73 -2.46 2.00
C VAL A 158 11.81 -2.18 0.94
N GLU A 159 11.63 -1.16 0.13
CA GLU A 159 12.56 -0.80 -0.94
C GLU A 159 13.55 0.27 -0.49
N GLY A 160 13.17 1.12 0.48
CA GLY A 160 13.97 2.27 0.87
C GLY A 160 14.08 3.32 -0.24
N THR A 161 15.17 4.07 -0.21
CA THR A 161 15.56 5.05 -1.25
C THR A 161 17.08 5.00 -1.44
N ASN A 162 17.61 5.85 -2.32
CA ASN A 162 19.07 5.97 -2.46
C ASN A 162 19.77 6.40 -1.15
N ALA A 163 19.07 7.12 -0.27
CA ALA A 163 19.62 7.63 0.99
C ALA A 163 19.18 6.80 2.21
N VAL A 164 18.01 6.16 2.17
CA VAL A 164 17.44 5.41 3.28
C VAL A 164 17.38 3.93 2.92
N LYS A 165 18.05 3.09 3.70
CA LYS A 165 18.06 1.63 3.47
C LYS A 165 16.66 1.01 3.66
N PRO A 166 16.38 -0.13 3.01
CA PRO A 166 15.19 -0.93 3.30
C PRO A 166 15.01 -1.22 4.80
N TYR A 167 13.75 -1.27 5.23
CA TYR A 167 13.36 -1.61 6.61
C TYR A 167 13.95 -0.70 7.69
N THR A 168 14.32 0.56 7.35
CA THR A 168 14.90 1.50 8.32
C THR A 168 13.82 2.31 9.01
N ASN A 169 13.74 2.22 10.34
CA ASN A 169 12.92 3.11 11.16
C ASN A 169 13.61 4.49 11.25
N VAL A 170 12.86 5.54 11.09
CA VAL A 170 13.41 6.89 10.95
C VAL A 170 12.72 7.90 11.87
N LYS A 171 13.47 8.93 12.20
CA LYS A 171 12.94 10.19 12.69
C LYS A 171 12.93 11.19 11.53
N ILE A 172 11.78 11.83 11.31
CA ILE A 172 11.59 12.84 10.27
C ILE A 172 11.26 14.17 10.95
N THR A 173 11.93 15.23 10.57
CA THR A 173 11.55 16.59 10.94
C THR A 173 11.13 17.33 9.69
N ILE A 174 9.95 17.94 9.72
CA ILE A 174 9.38 18.72 8.62
C ILE A 174 9.11 20.12 9.14
N SER A 175 9.67 21.13 8.48
CA SER A 175 9.38 22.54 8.72
C SER A 175 8.78 23.13 7.45
N ILE A 176 7.63 23.77 7.57
CA ILE A 176 6.98 24.49 6.45
C ILE A 176 7.41 25.94 6.52
N ASP A 177 7.86 26.49 5.40
CA ASP A 177 8.21 27.92 5.33
C ASP A 177 6.93 28.79 5.48
N GLU A 178 7.10 30.06 5.90
CA GLU A 178 6.00 31.02 6.12
C GLU A 178 5.21 31.38 4.84
#